data_a066c3efe2f58123462cca74143f63cf
#
_entry.id   a066c3efe2f58123462cca74143f63cf
#
_cell.length_a   1.000
_cell.length_b   1.000
_cell.length_c   1.000
_cell.angle_alpha   90.00
_cell.angle_beta   90.00
_cell.angle_gamma   90.00
#
_symmetry.space_group_name_H-M   'P 1'
#
loop_
_entity.id
_entity.type
_entity.pdbx_description
1 polymer ?
#
loop_
_entity_poly.entity_id
_entity_poly.type
_entity_poly.pdbx_seq_one_letter_code
_entity_poly.pdbx_strand_id
1 'polypeptide(L)'
;MARTSESDDLLSLIDGLGVPDPATRERAAAGLFRRGRKLGRAAAGRWLADSEFAKHFTLDETQFPRTTVGVAVKPESFERIRAANGSPRLVDVPPDQDAKEFELNFPKDVRLDILTTRDPAGTGAIARYLAKFGEGIQQIELETHDVDGATEALRSHFSVAPIYPATRPGADGTRVNFFLAALPDGMKVLIELVEVPALRR
;
A
#
# COMPACT_ATOMS: atom_id res chain seq x y z
N MET A 1 14.56 -6.32 -22.15
CA MET A 1 15.45 -7.01 -21.21
C MET A 1 15.48 -6.42 -19.79
N ALA A 2 15.30 -5.12 -19.58
CA ALA A 2 15.34 -4.50 -18.22
C ALA A 2 14.18 -4.93 -17.28
N ARG A 3 12.98 -5.20 -17.80
CA ARG A 3 11.80 -5.59 -16.98
C ARG A 3 11.93 -6.93 -16.26
N THR A 4 12.61 -7.92 -16.82
CA THR A 4 12.78 -9.23 -16.20
C THR A 4 13.65 -9.16 -14.94
N SER A 5 14.75 -8.41 -14.99
CA SER A 5 15.66 -8.21 -13.86
C SER A 5 15.02 -7.45 -12.67
N GLU A 6 14.17 -6.47 -12.92
CA GLU A 6 13.48 -5.72 -11.85
C GLU A 6 12.37 -6.54 -11.18
N SER A 7 11.70 -7.40 -11.95
CA SER A 7 10.69 -8.33 -11.42
C SER A 7 11.32 -9.41 -10.56
N ASP A 8 12.41 -10.03 -11.03
CA ASP A 8 13.13 -11.08 -10.29
C ASP A 8 13.68 -10.54 -8.96
N ASP A 9 14.16 -9.31 -8.94
CA ASP A 9 14.62 -8.64 -7.74
C ASP A 9 13.45 -8.31 -6.76
N LEU A 10 12.26 -7.98 -7.27
CA LEU A 10 11.07 -7.76 -6.43
C LEU A 10 10.61 -9.05 -5.75
N LEU A 11 10.54 -10.16 -6.49
CA LEU A 11 10.17 -11.46 -5.94
C LEU A 11 11.20 -11.94 -4.91
N SER A 12 12.49 -11.72 -5.15
CA SER A 12 13.56 -12.02 -4.18
C SER A 12 13.40 -11.24 -2.87
N LEU A 13 12.96 -9.97 -2.93
CA LEU A 13 12.66 -9.18 -1.73
C LEU A 13 11.42 -9.73 -1.00
N ILE A 14 10.36 -10.13 -1.71
CA ILE A 14 9.16 -10.73 -1.10
C ILE A 14 9.53 -12.05 -0.42
N ASP A 15 10.32 -12.90 -1.08
CA ASP A 15 10.81 -14.14 -0.49
C ASP A 15 11.66 -13.90 0.75
N GLY A 16 12.48 -12.86 0.73
CA GLY A 16 13.30 -12.43 1.84
C GLY A 16 12.52 -12.06 3.12
N LEU A 17 11.24 -11.67 3.01
CA LEU A 17 10.39 -11.43 4.18
C LEU A 17 10.02 -12.71 4.94
N GLY A 18 10.05 -13.86 4.26
CA GLY A 18 9.65 -15.16 4.82
C GLY A 18 10.80 -16.03 5.32
N VAL A 19 12.04 -15.51 5.36
CA VAL A 19 13.20 -16.30 5.84
C VAL A 19 13.36 -16.21 7.36
N PRO A 20 14.01 -17.18 8.00
CA PRO A 20 14.22 -17.18 9.47
C PRO A 20 15.13 -16.04 9.96
N ASP A 21 16.11 -15.62 9.16
CA ASP A 21 17.10 -14.59 9.57
C ASP A 21 16.48 -13.18 9.64
N PRO A 22 16.43 -12.55 10.84
CA PRO A 22 15.82 -11.22 11.02
C PRO A 22 16.50 -10.12 10.20
N ALA A 23 17.82 -10.16 10.05
CA ALA A 23 18.54 -9.14 9.32
C ALA A 23 18.23 -9.19 7.81
N THR A 24 17.98 -10.38 7.28
CA THR A 24 17.52 -10.55 5.88
C THR A 24 16.11 -10.02 5.70
N ARG A 25 15.20 -10.30 6.64
CA ARG A 25 13.83 -9.74 6.61
C ARG A 25 13.83 -8.21 6.65
N GLU A 26 14.63 -7.61 7.52
CA GLU A 26 14.75 -6.14 7.61
C GLU A 26 15.29 -5.54 6.31
N ARG A 27 16.32 -6.13 5.71
CA ARG A 27 16.85 -5.67 4.40
C ARG A 27 15.81 -5.79 3.28
N ALA A 28 15.07 -6.90 3.26
CA ALA A 28 14.02 -7.14 2.28
C ALA A 28 12.88 -6.11 2.44
N ALA A 29 12.41 -5.89 3.65
CA ALA A 29 11.39 -4.89 3.96
C ALA A 29 11.82 -3.48 3.56
N ALA A 30 13.04 -3.07 3.91
CA ALA A 30 13.60 -1.77 3.52
C ALA A 30 13.71 -1.63 1.99
N GLY A 31 14.01 -2.72 1.28
CA GLY A 31 14.04 -2.77 -0.18
C GLY A 31 12.66 -2.54 -0.81
N LEU A 32 11.64 -3.27 -0.33
CA LEU A 32 10.25 -3.13 -0.77
C LEU A 32 9.71 -1.73 -0.47
N PHE A 33 9.89 -1.26 0.76
CA PHE A 33 9.45 0.05 1.18
C PHE A 33 10.05 1.18 0.34
N ARG A 34 11.36 1.13 0.08
CA ARG A 34 12.05 2.10 -0.77
C ARG A 34 11.48 2.14 -2.20
N ARG A 35 11.17 0.96 -2.77
CA ARG A 35 10.55 0.84 -4.10
C ARG A 35 9.12 1.39 -4.10
N GLY A 36 8.32 1.01 -3.12
CA GLY A 36 6.96 1.50 -2.97
C GLY A 36 6.93 3.02 -2.79
N ARG A 37 7.77 3.57 -1.92
CA ARG A 37 7.90 5.02 -1.75
C ARG A 37 8.32 5.75 -3.03
N LYS A 38 9.22 5.17 -3.81
CA LYS A 38 9.61 5.71 -5.12
C LYS A 38 8.42 5.73 -6.09
N LEU A 39 7.64 4.65 -6.13
CA LEU A 39 6.40 4.57 -6.92
C LEU A 39 5.37 5.61 -6.45
N GLY A 40 5.14 5.72 -5.15
CA GLY A 40 4.23 6.70 -4.57
C GLY A 40 4.61 8.14 -4.92
N ARG A 41 5.91 8.47 -4.83
CA ARG A 41 6.41 9.79 -5.24
C ARG A 41 6.19 10.06 -6.73
N ALA A 42 6.46 9.09 -7.58
CA ALA A 42 6.23 9.24 -9.02
C ALA A 42 4.73 9.40 -9.35
N ALA A 43 3.86 8.73 -8.61
CA ALA A 43 2.42 8.73 -8.80
C ALA A 43 1.74 9.99 -8.21
N ALA A 44 2.02 10.31 -6.94
CA ALA A 44 1.34 11.35 -6.19
C ALA A 44 2.14 12.66 -6.04
N GLY A 45 3.39 12.70 -6.49
CA GLY A 45 4.26 13.89 -6.29
C GLY A 45 3.68 15.18 -6.87
N ARG A 46 3.01 15.10 -8.03
CA ARG A 46 2.32 16.26 -8.63
C ARG A 46 1.14 16.72 -7.79
N TRP A 47 0.43 15.81 -7.14
CA TRP A 47 -0.69 16.15 -6.26
C TRP A 47 -0.17 16.83 -4.98
N LEU A 48 0.89 16.29 -4.38
CA LEU A 48 1.50 16.82 -3.17
C LEU A 48 2.23 18.16 -3.37
N ALA A 49 2.53 18.54 -4.61
CA ALA A 49 3.06 19.86 -4.93
C ALA A 49 1.98 20.95 -4.92
N ASP A 50 0.70 20.59 -4.94
CA ASP A 50 -0.43 21.51 -4.80
C ASP A 50 -0.73 21.74 -3.32
N SER A 51 -0.77 23.00 -2.90
CA SER A 51 -0.96 23.37 -1.48
C SER A 51 -2.34 22.97 -0.96
N GLU A 52 -3.37 22.98 -1.81
CA GLU A 52 -4.73 22.62 -1.41
C GLU A 52 -4.88 21.13 -1.16
N PHE A 53 -4.12 20.31 -1.88
CA PHE A 53 -4.05 18.89 -1.58
C PHE A 53 -3.09 18.59 -0.41
N ALA A 54 -1.91 19.19 -0.42
CA ALA A 54 -0.86 18.92 0.58
C ALA A 54 -1.29 19.30 2.01
N LYS A 55 -2.17 20.29 2.19
CA LYS A 55 -2.66 20.71 3.50
C LYS A 55 -3.40 19.63 4.29
N HIS A 56 -3.87 18.57 3.65
CA HIS A 56 -4.55 17.44 4.29
C HIS A 56 -3.60 16.37 4.85
N PHE A 57 -2.28 16.60 4.76
CA PHE A 57 -1.26 15.64 5.18
C PHE A 57 -0.26 16.26 6.16
N THR A 58 0.28 15.42 7.04
CA THR A 58 1.52 15.74 7.74
C THR A 58 2.68 15.23 6.90
N LEU A 59 3.49 16.16 6.36
CA LEU A 59 4.63 15.82 5.50
C LEU A 59 5.91 15.68 6.32
N ASP A 60 6.75 14.70 5.96
CA ASP A 60 8.08 14.54 6.52
C ASP A 60 9.08 15.55 5.93
N GLU A 61 10.34 15.51 6.39
CA GLU A 61 11.43 16.36 5.89
C GLU A 61 11.67 16.22 4.38
N THR A 62 11.23 15.11 3.79
CA THR A 62 11.31 14.86 2.34
C THR A 62 10.07 15.31 1.59
N GLN A 63 9.18 16.09 2.23
CA GLN A 63 7.92 16.58 1.67
C GLN A 63 7.01 15.44 1.16
N PHE A 64 6.93 14.34 1.93
CA PHE A 64 6.07 13.21 1.59
C PHE A 64 5.31 12.73 2.83
N PRO A 65 4.05 12.26 2.68
CA PRO A 65 3.26 11.77 3.80
C PRO A 65 3.85 10.50 4.42
N ARG A 66 3.45 10.24 5.64
CA ARG A 66 3.65 8.92 6.24
C ARG A 66 3.04 7.87 5.32
N THR A 67 3.81 6.82 5.05
CA THR A 67 3.51 5.88 3.97
C THR A 67 3.56 4.46 4.46
N THR A 68 2.62 3.62 4.01
CA THR A 68 2.71 2.16 4.10
C THR A 68 2.71 1.58 2.69
N VAL A 69 3.44 0.50 2.47
CA VAL A 69 3.52 -0.16 1.16
C VAL A 69 2.78 -1.47 1.22
N GLY A 70 1.68 -1.55 0.50
CA GLY A 70 0.86 -2.76 0.38
C GLY A 70 1.47 -3.75 -0.62
N VAL A 71 1.81 -4.94 -0.14
CA VAL A 71 2.42 -6.02 -0.92
C VAL A 71 1.44 -7.18 -1.02
N ALA A 72 0.88 -7.39 -2.22
CA ALA A 72 0.02 -8.54 -2.48
C ALA A 72 0.84 -9.79 -2.72
N VAL A 73 0.52 -10.85 -1.99
CA VAL A 73 1.20 -12.14 -2.08
C VAL A 73 0.20 -13.28 -2.14
N LYS A 74 0.63 -14.44 -2.68
CA LYS A 74 -0.17 -15.65 -2.67
C LYS A 74 -0.43 -16.16 -1.25
N PRO A 75 -1.49 -16.95 -1.00
CA PRO A 75 -1.80 -17.43 0.33
C PRO A 75 -0.65 -18.18 1.02
N GLU A 76 0.12 -19.00 0.29
CA GLU A 76 1.25 -19.71 0.83
C GLU A 76 2.42 -18.79 1.22
N SER A 77 2.70 -17.75 0.44
CA SER A 77 3.69 -16.72 0.80
C SER A 77 3.21 -15.89 1.99
N PHE A 78 1.92 -15.58 2.05
CA PHE A 78 1.31 -14.86 3.18
C PHE A 78 1.52 -15.58 4.51
N GLU A 79 1.18 -16.87 4.57
CA GLU A 79 1.34 -17.66 5.80
C GLU A 79 2.82 -17.86 6.16
N ARG A 80 3.70 -18.07 5.18
CA ARG A 80 5.15 -18.16 5.39
C ARG A 80 5.73 -16.86 5.95
N ILE A 81 5.39 -15.70 5.36
CA ILE A 81 5.86 -14.39 5.82
C ILE A 81 5.33 -14.12 7.22
N ARG A 82 4.04 -14.38 7.47
CA ARG A 82 3.41 -14.19 8.77
C ARG A 82 4.10 -15.02 9.86
N ALA A 83 4.34 -16.30 9.61
CA ALA A 83 5.02 -17.20 10.55
C ALA A 83 6.46 -16.74 10.87
N ALA A 84 7.23 -16.34 9.84
CA ALA A 84 8.60 -15.86 10.01
C ALA A 84 8.70 -14.55 10.82
N ASN A 85 7.63 -13.76 10.86
CA ASN A 85 7.58 -12.47 11.56
C ASN A 85 6.80 -12.51 12.89
N GLY A 86 6.73 -13.69 13.55
CA GLY A 86 6.12 -13.83 14.88
C GLY A 86 4.60 -13.91 14.87
N SER A 87 4.00 -14.26 13.75
CA SER A 87 2.55 -14.43 13.58
C SER A 87 1.74 -13.19 14.03
N PRO A 88 2.00 -12.00 13.48
CA PRO A 88 1.23 -10.81 13.81
C PRO A 88 -0.27 -11.07 13.65
N ARG A 89 -1.09 -10.34 14.43
CA ARG A 89 -2.54 -10.43 14.29
C ARG A 89 -2.97 -10.05 12.87
N LEU A 90 -4.05 -10.64 12.40
CA LEU A 90 -4.70 -10.14 11.19
C LEU A 90 -5.47 -8.86 11.54
N VAL A 91 -5.41 -7.88 10.67
CA VAL A 91 -6.24 -6.68 10.80
C VAL A 91 -7.69 -7.02 10.50
N ASP A 92 -8.62 -6.22 11.03
CA ASP A 92 -10.05 -6.38 10.77
C ASP A 92 -10.40 -5.70 9.44
N VAL A 93 -10.39 -6.49 8.37
CA VAL A 93 -10.71 -6.04 7.01
C VAL A 93 -12.22 -6.16 6.78
N PRO A 94 -12.90 -5.11 6.29
CA PRO A 94 -14.33 -5.17 5.97
C PRO A 94 -14.68 -6.39 5.10
N PRO A 95 -15.79 -7.09 5.40
CA PRO A 95 -16.12 -8.38 4.76
C PRO A 95 -16.23 -8.33 3.23
N ASP A 96 -16.62 -7.18 2.69
CA ASP A 96 -16.80 -6.95 1.26
C ASP A 96 -15.49 -6.73 0.48
N GLN A 97 -14.35 -6.65 1.16
CA GLN A 97 -13.05 -6.43 0.52
C GLN A 97 -12.33 -7.73 0.10
N ASP A 98 -12.81 -8.91 0.50
CA ASP A 98 -12.23 -10.21 0.16
C ASP A 98 -10.69 -10.24 0.32
N ALA A 99 -10.17 -9.74 1.44
CA ALA A 99 -8.76 -9.69 1.74
C ALA A 99 -8.47 -10.24 3.13
N LYS A 100 -7.26 -10.79 3.31
CA LYS A 100 -6.58 -10.96 4.60
C LYS A 100 -5.37 -10.07 4.59
N GLU A 101 -5.05 -9.49 5.74
CA GLU A 101 -3.99 -8.52 5.86
C GLU A 101 -3.32 -8.56 7.23
N PHE A 102 -2.05 -8.25 7.30
CA PHE A 102 -1.31 -7.95 8.52
C PHE A 102 -0.21 -6.93 8.25
N GLU A 103 0.07 -6.12 9.26
CA GLU A 103 1.13 -5.13 9.21
C GLU A 103 2.48 -5.68 9.65
N LEU A 104 3.55 -5.22 9.00
CA LEU A 104 4.93 -5.39 9.41
C LEU A 104 5.59 -4.02 9.60
N ASN A 105 6.07 -3.79 10.82
CA ASN A 105 6.76 -2.57 11.19
C ASN A 105 8.23 -2.86 11.49
N PHE A 106 9.14 -2.22 10.77
CA PHE A 106 10.58 -2.35 10.93
C PHE A 106 11.21 -1.01 11.35
N PRO A 107 12.48 -1.02 11.80
CA PRO A 107 13.18 0.22 12.14
C PRO A 107 13.17 1.26 10.99
N LYS A 108 13.36 2.54 11.36
CA LYS A 108 13.39 3.67 10.42
C LYS A 108 12.05 3.90 9.69
N ASP A 109 10.95 3.68 10.39
CA ASP A 109 9.58 3.87 9.88
C ASP A 109 9.28 3.10 8.58
N VAL A 110 9.91 1.92 8.42
CA VAL A 110 9.63 0.99 7.32
C VAL A 110 8.36 0.22 7.64
N ARG A 111 7.30 0.43 6.85
CA ARG A 111 5.98 -0.16 7.06
C ARG A 111 5.49 -0.85 5.80
N LEU A 112 5.07 -2.09 5.99
CA LEU A 112 4.48 -2.90 4.94
C LEU A 112 3.15 -3.47 5.42
N ASP A 113 2.16 -3.46 4.54
CA ASP A 113 0.98 -4.30 4.67
C ASP A 113 1.10 -5.49 3.74
N ILE A 114 0.99 -6.66 4.31
CA ILE A 114 1.03 -7.90 3.56
C ILE A 114 -0.40 -8.36 3.33
N LEU A 115 -0.80 -8.39 2.06
CA LEU A 115 -2.17 -8.65 1.63
C LEU A 115 -2.26 -9.96 0.88
N THR A 116 -3.34 -10.71 1.11
CA THR A 116 -3.72 -11.84 0.27
C THR A 116 -5.24 -11.92 0.13
N THR A 117 -5.73 -12.66 -0.87
CA THR A 117 -7.17 -12.90 -1.04
C THR A 117 -7.63 -14.04 -0.14
N ARG A 118 -8.91 -14.00 0.29
CA ARG A 118 -9.58 -15.12 0.96
C ARG A 118 -9.97 -16.21 -0.03
N ASP A 119 -10.29 -15.81 -1.27
CA ASP A 119 -10.65 -16.70 -2.36
C ASP A 119 -9.76 -16.48 -3.58
N PRO A 120 -8.73 -17.33 -3.79
CA PRO A 120 -7.82 -17.21 -4.93
C PRO A 120 -8.50 -17.37 -6.30
N ALA A 121 -9.64 -18.07 -6.36
CA ALA A 121 -10.44 -18.23 -7.58
C ALA A 121 -11.50 -17.13 -7.73
N GLY A 122 -11.63 -16.26 -6.74
CA GLY A 122 -12.63 -15.20 -6.67
C GLY A 122 -12.37 -14.02 -7.60
N THR A 123 -13.30 -13.07 -7.55
CA THR A 123 -13.25 -11.84 -8.34
C THR A 123 -12.88 -10.62 -7.50
N GLY A 124 -12.37 -10.80 -6.29
CA GLY A 124 -11.88 -9.75 -5.40
C GLY A 124 -10.72 -8.95 -6.02
N ALA A 125 -10.46 -7.76 -5.51
CA ALA A 125 -9.42 -6.88 -6.05
C ALA A 125 -8.04 -7.53 -5.98
N ILE A 126 -7.71 -8.15 -4.85
CA ILE A 126 -6.42 -8.82 -4.63
C ILE A 126 -6.31 -10.09 -5.49
N ALA A 127 -7.38 -10.90 -5.61
CA ALA A 127 -7.39 -12.09 -6.48
C ALA A 127 -7.09 -11.70 -7.93
N ARG A 128 -7.76 -10.66 -8.47
CA ARG A 128 -7.51 -10.16 -9.83
C ARG A 128 -6.10 -9.60 -10.00
N TYR A 129 -5.58 -8.90 -8.98
CA TYR A 129 -4.21 -8.38 -9.03
C TYR A 129 -3.21 -9.54 -9.14
N LEU A 130 -3.30 -10.54 -8.25
CA LEU A 130 -2.42 -11.70 -8.22
C LEU A 130 -2.50 -12.53 -9.52
N ALA A 131 -3.71 -12.72 -10.06
CA ALA A 131 -3.91 -13.42 -11.33
C ALA A 131 -3.25 -12.72 -12.51
N LYS A 132 -3.26 -11.37 -12.52
CA LYS A 132 -2.74 -10.56 -13.64
C LYS A 132 -1.26 -10.24 -13.53
N PHE A 133 -0.76 -9.96 -12.33
CA PHE A 133 0.57 -9.40 -12.11
C PHE A 133 1.48 -10.30 -11.29
N GLY A 134 0.93 -11.33 -10.61
CA GLY A 134 1.67 -12.10 -9.62
C GLY A 134 1.87 -11.35 -8.31
N GLU A 135 2.81 -11.81 -7.49
CA GLU A 135 3.17 -11.16 -6.23
C GLU A 135 3.90 -9.85 -6.48
N GLY A 136 3.58 -8.81 -5.70
CA GLY A 136 4.19 -7.50 -5.92
C GLY A 136 3.60 -6.37 -5.09
N ILE A 137 4.12 -5.16 -5.29
CA ILE A 137 3.59 -3.94 -4.68
C ILE A 137 2.25 -3.61 -5.36
N GLN A 138 1.18 -3.72 -4.59
CA GLN A 138 -0.19 -3.57 -5.07
C GLN A 138 -0.73 -2.16 -4.84
N GLN A 139 -0.39 -1.54 -3.71
CA GLN A 139 -0.87 -0.22 -3.33
C GLN A 139 0.17 0.57 -2.55
N ILE A 140 0.03 1.88 -2.57
CA ILE A 140 0.78 2.82 -1.73
C ILE A 140 -0.24 3.58 -0.90
N GLU A 141 -0.16 3.43 0.40
CA GLU A 141 -1.00 4.14 1.34
C GLU A 141 -0.33 5.44 1.76
N LEU A 142 -1.10 6.50 1.75
CA LEU A 142 -0.70 7.83 2.21
C LEU A 142 -1.60 8.23 3.38
N GLU A 143 -1.02 8.35 4.57
CA GLU A 143 -1.74 8.75 5.78
C GLU A 143 -2.13 10.23 5.68
N THR A 144 -3.42 10.50 5.81
CA THR A 144 -4.01 11.84 5.81
C THR A 144 -4.77 12.08 7.12
N HIS A 145 -4.96 13.32 7.51
CA HIS A 145 -5.83 13.70 8.62
C HIS A 145 -7.23 14.12 8.16
N ASP A 146 -7.48 14.16 6.85
CA ASP A 146 -8.78 14.52 6.25
C ASP A 146 -8.91 13.87 4.87
N VAL A 147 -9.42 12.65 4.83
CA VAL A 147 -9.58 11.87 3.59
C VAL A 147 -10.64 12.48 2.65
N ASP A 148 -11.68 13.11 3.21
CA ASP A 148 -12.74 13.71 2.41
C ASP A 148 -12.24 14.98 1.72
N GLY A 149 -11.55 15.86 2.45
CA GLY A 149 -10.94 17.06 1.90
C GLY A 149 -9.88 16.75 0.84
N ALA A 150 -9.01 15.76 1.10
CA ALA A 150 -8.02 15.30 0.14
C ALA A 150 -8.68 14.72 -1.14
N THR A 151 -9.78 13.96 -0.99
CA THR A 151 -10.56 13.43 -2.11
C THR A 151 -11.15 14.55 -2.96
N GLU A 152 -11.71 15.58 -2.33
CA GLU A 152 -12.29 16.71 -3.05
C GLU A 152 -11.22 17.55 -3.76
N ALA A 153 -10.05 17.74 -3.15
CA ALA A 153 -8.92 18.41 -3.80
C ALA A 153 -8.46 17.65 -5.05
N LEU A 154 -8.40 16.31 -5.02
CA LEU A 154 -8.07 15.51 -6.21
C LEU A 154 -9.10 15.65 -7.32
N ARG A 155 -10.38 15.71 -6.98
CA ARG A 155 -11.45 15.94 -7.96
C ARG A 155 -11.37 17.32 -8.59
N SER A 156 -11.30 18.37 -7.77
CA SER A 156 -11.43 19.76 -8.22
C SER A 156 -10.19 20.27 -8.94
N HIS A 157 -8.98 19.95 -8.44
CA HIS A 157 -7.72 20.48 -8.98
C HIS A 157 -7.09 19.59 -10.04
N PHE A 158 -7.31 18.27 -9.97
CA PHE A 158 -6.63 17.32 -10.86
C PHE A 158 -7.57 16.52 -11.74
N SER A 159 -8.89 16.68 -11.60
CA SER A 159 -9.90 15.87 -12.30
C SER A 159 -9.69 14.35 -12.10
N VAL A 160 -9.17 13.96 -10.94
CA VAL A 160 -8.94 12.56 -10.57
C VAL A 160 -10.13 12.06 -9.78
N ALA A 161 -10.87 11.12 -10.37
CA ALA A 161 -11.99 10.49 -9.69
C ALA A 161 -11.51 9.35 -8.76
N PRO A 162 -12.08 9.23 -7.56
CA PRO A 162 -11.85 8.07 -6.72
C PRO A 162 -12.46 6.81 -7.33
N ILE A 163 -11.94 5.63 -6.94
CA ILE A 163 -12.50 4.33 -7.35
C ILE A 163 -13.89 4.14 -6.75
N TYR A 164 -14.10 4.59 -5.53
CA TYR A 164 -15.40 4.59 -4.87
C TYR A 164 -15.95 6.02 -4.77
N PRO A 165 -17.25 6.21 -4.98
CA PRO A 165 -17.86 7.56 -5.02
C PRO A 165 -17.78 8.30 -3.68
N ALA A 166 -17.65 7.58 -2.58
CA ALA A 166 -17.51 8.10 -1.23
C ALA A 166 -16.42 7.37 -0.46
N THR A 167 -15.88 8.02 0.55
CA THR A 167 -15.01 7.42 1.57
C THR A 167 -15.72 6.23 2.21
N ARG A 168 -14.98 5.16 2.47
CA ARG A 168 -15.49 3.92 3.01
C ARG A 168 -14.69 3.48 4.24
N PRO A 169 -15.22 2.55 5.06
CA PRO A 169 -14.45 1.89 6.09
C PRO A 169 -13.26 1.13 5.49
N GLY A 170 -12.09 1.31 6.09
CA GLY A 170 -10.88 0.56 5.82
C GLY A 170 -10.58 -0.44 6.92
N ALA A 171 -9.39 -1.00 6.91
CA ALA A 171 -8.90 -1.92 7.91
C ALA A 171 -8.82 -1.25 9.30
N ASP A 172 -9.09 -2.02 10.37
CA ASP A 172 -9.01 -1.58 11.77
C ASP A 172 -9.76 -0.26 12.08
N GLY A 173 -10.86 0.00 11.36
CA GLY A 173 -11.71 1.17 11.58
C GLY A 173 -11.15 2.49 11.01
N THR A 174 -10.18 2.42 10.12
CA THR A 174 -9.72 3.56 9.33
C THR A 174 -10.81 4.02 8.36
N ARG A 175 -10.63 5.21 7.79
CA ARG A 175 -11.45 5.72 6.68
C ARG A 175 -10.57 5.85 5.45
N VAL A 176 -11.02 5.31 4.32
CA VAL A 176 -10.17 5.20 3.13
C VAL A 176 -10.88 5.64 1.85
N ASN A 177 -10.08 6.09 0.89
CA ASN A 177 -10.49 6.21 -0.50
C ASN A 177 -9.32 5.84 -1.43
N PHE A 178 -9.63 5.34 -2.63
CA PHE A 178 -8.64 4.77 -3.55
C PHE A 178 -8.63 5.50 -4.88
N PHE A 179 -7.43 5.67 -5.43
CA PHE A 179 -7.20 6.39 -6.68
C PHE A 179 -6.21 5.64 -7.57
N LEU A 180 -6.43 5.66 -8.87
CA LEU A 180 -5.46 5.18 -9.84
C LEU A 180 -4.66 6.36 -10.39
N ALA A 181 -3.41 6.47 -9.98
CA ALA A 181 -2.47 7.48 -10.48
C ALA A 181 -1.70 6.93 -11.69
N ALA A 182 -1.68 7.67 -12.78
CA ALA A 182 -0.91 7.31 -13.96
C ALA A 182 0.56 7.74 -13.82
N LEU A 183 1.48 6.83 -14.13
CA LEU A 183 2.90 7.13 -14.29
C LEU A 183 3.22 7.62 -15.71
N PRO A 184 4.38 8.27 -15.93
CA PRO A 184 4.78 8.77 -17.25
C PRO A 184 4.88 7.67 -18.31
N ASP A 185 5.14 6.42 -17.95
CA ASP A 185 5.21 5.26 -18.84
C ASP A 185 3.84 4.61 -19.12
N GLY A 186 2.75 5.21 -18.61
CA GLY A 186 1.38 4.72 -18.76
C GLY A 186 0.97 3.64 -17.77
N MET A 187 1.87 3.17 -16.90
CA MET A 187 1.49 2.30 -15.80
C MET A 187 0.60 3.05 -14.80
N LYS A 188 -0.22 2.32 -14.06
CA LYS A 188 -1.06 2.87 -13.00
C LYS A 188 -0.63 2.32 -11.65
N VAL A 189 -0.56 3.20 -10.67
CA VAL A 189 -0.31 2.87 -9.25
C VAL A 189 -1.60 3.10 -8.48
N LEU A 190 -1.97 2.16 -7.65
CA LEU A 190 -3.06 2.34 -6.70
C LEU A 190 -2.54 3.17 -5.52
N ILE A 191 -3.15 4.32 -5.31
CA ILE A 191 -2.93 5.17 -4.15
C ILE A 191 -4.14 5.04 -3.24
N GLU A 192 -3.91 4.67 -1.99
CA GLU A 192 -4.90 4.68 -0.94
C GLU A 192 -4.64 5.88 -0.03
N LEU A 193 -5.66 6.70 0.19
CA LEU A 193 -5.66 7.72 1.23
C LEU A 193 -6.27 7.11 2.48
N VAL A 194 -5.51 7.11 3.58
CA VAL A 194 -5.91 6.49 4.84
C VAL A 194 -5.99 7.55 5.93
N GLU A 195 -7.18 7.72 6.49
CA GLU A 195 -7.39 8.53 7.69
C GLU A 195 -7.46 7.62 8.90
N VAL A 196 -6.44 7.73 9.75
CA VAL A 196 -6.37 6.96 11.00
C VAL A 196 -7.28 7.60 12.04
N PRO A 197 -8.10 6.83 12.76
CA PRO A 197 -8.93 7.37 13.83
C PRO A 197 -8.08 8.16 14.83
N ALA A 198 -8.51 9.38 15.17
CA ALA A 198 -7.85 10.13 16.24
C ALA A 198 -7.88 9.27 17.50
N LEU A 199 -6.71 9.01 18.08
CA LEU A 199 -6.63 8.34 19.39
C LEU A 199 -7.55 9.11 20.33
N ARG A 200 -8.61 8.47 20.81
CA ARG A 200 -9.42 9.05 21.89
C ARG A 200 -8.50 9.20 23.10
N ARG A 201 -8.13 10.43 23.38
CA ARG A 201 -7.37 10.81 24.57
C ARG A 201 -8.23 10.61 25.81
#